data_961479244f5d5ff3a5d908ad69d02044
#
_entry.id   961479244f5d5ff3a5d908ad69d02044
#
_cell.length_a   1.000
_cell.length_b   1.000
_cell.length_c   1.000
_cell.angle_alpha   90.00
_cell.angle_beta   90.00
_cell.angle_gamma   90.00
#
_symmetry.space_group_name_H-M   'P 1'
#
loop_
_entity.id
_entity.type
_entity.pdbx_description
1 polymer ?
#
loop_
_entity_poly.entity_id
_entity_poly.type
_entity_poly.pdbx_seq_one_letter_code
_entity_poly.pdbx_strand_id
1 'polypeptide(L)'
;MSRLHLYERIINYSITKAIKMNSKRNKLGVMGHPIKHSLSAVMHNAVFRELGLDYTYKSFDVIKEHLEDFIDRCKEDFLGLNVTIPHKVEVMKFLDEINSEAQLIGAVNTIKFENETAKGFNTDGIGCVKALQESNVSIKDKKILILGAGGAARAISFQLVLEGADVSISNRKQRRYMAEDLSRDIKEKLDRDVKIVDFSINKIEEELRQVDILINATPVGMFPNINEIIIPVDIIPRDVIVMDIVYNPVETRLLREAKMKGCKVVNGVGMFVHQGAESLRIWLGIKAPIELMRETVLEKLK
;
A
#
# COMPACT_ATOMS: atom_id res chain seq x y z
N MET A 1 34.28 -13.05 5.15
CA MET A 1 32.92 -13.52 4.88
C MET A 1 32.50 -14.44 6.03
N SER A 2 31.53 -14.08 6.85
CA SER A 2 31.12 -14.89 8.00
C SER A 2 30.36 -16.15 7.55
N ARG A 3 30.47 -17.25 8.33
CA ARG A 3 29.70 -18.49 8.08
C ARG A 3 28.18 -18.24 7.93
N LEU A 4 27.64 -17.22 8.60
CA LEU A 4 26.24 -16.80 8.49
C LEU A 4 25.87 -16.34 7.06
N HIS A 5 26.73 -15.55 6.43
CA HIS A 5 26.52 -15.07 5.05
C HIS A 5 26.54 -16.20 4.01
N LEU A 6 27.33 -17.24 4.26
CA LEU A 6 27.39 -18.41 3.38
C LEU A 6 26.15 -19.29 3.55
N TYR A 7 25.66 -19.47 4.79
CA TYR A 7 24.41 -20.19 5.09
C TYR A 7 23.19 -19.52 4.49
N GLU A 8 23.08 -18.20 4.63
CA GLU A 8 21.98 -17.42 4.00
C GLU A 8 22.00 -17.52 2.48
N ARG A 9 23.18 -17.48 1.85
CA ARG A 9 23.32 -17.70 0.39
C ARG A 9 22.92 -19.11 -0.04
N ILE A 10 23.30 -20.14 0.73
CA ILE A 10 22.96 -21.52 0.43
C ILE A 10 21.46 -21.79 0.59
N ILE A 11 20.84 -21.27 1.65
CA ILE A 11 19.40 -21.37 1.87
C ILE A 11 18.64 -20.62 0.77
N ASN A 12 19.03 -19.39 0.45
CA ASN A 12 18.44 -18.62 -0.65
C ASN A 12 18.64 -19.32 -2.01
N TYR A 13 19.80 -19.91 -2.26
CA TYR A 13 20.06 -20.68 -3.48
C TYR A 13 19.20 -21.95 -3.57
N SER A 14 19.03 -22.67 -2.46
CA SER A 14 18.20 -23.89 -2.42
C SER A 14 16.71 -23.56 -2.57
N ILE A 15 16.22 -22.48 -1.94
CA ILE A 15 14.86 -21.96 -2.11
C ILE A 15 14.64 -21.50 -3.57
N THR A 16 15.59 -20.74 -4.12
CA THR A 16 15.54 -20.26 -5.51
C THR A 16 15.53 -21.43 -6.52
N LYS A 17 16.30 -22.50 -6.23
CA LYS A 17 16.32 -23.71 -7.05
C LYS A 17 15.00 -24.50 -6.97
N ALA A 18 14.41 -24.60 -5.79
CA ALA A 18 13.10 -25.24 -5.57
C ALA A 18 11.97 -24.46 -6.28
N ILE A 19 12.01 -23.12 -6.24
CA ILE A 19 11.07 -22.24 -6.95
C ILE A 19 11.20 -22.42 -8.48
N LYS A 20 12.44 -22.51 -9.01
CA LYS A 20 12.69 -22.75 -10.44
C LYS A 20 12.16 -24.09 -10.95
N MET A 21 12.04 -25.10 -10.09
CA MET A 21 11.63 -26.44 -10.52
C MET A 21 10.12 -26.65 -10.55
N ASN A 22 9.29 -25.77 -9.97
CA ASN A 22 7.89 -26.11 -9.68
C ASN A 22 6.81 -25.18 -10.27
N SER A 23 7.12 -24.14 -11.05
CA SER A 23 6.05 -23.28 -11.57
C SER A 23 5.92 -23.30 -13.11
N LYS A 24 4.83 -23.88 -13.60
CA LYS A 24 4.31 -23.64 -14.96
C LYS A 24 3.87 -22.17 -15.13
N ARG A 25 3.70 -21.40 -14.03
CA ARG A 25 3.18 -20.02 -13.98
C ARG A 25 4.31 -19.06 -13.62
N ASN A 26 4.83 -18.34 -14.58
CA ASN A 26 5.90 -17.35 -14.38
C ASN A 26 5.47 -15.90 -14.66
N LYS A 27 4.17 -15.64 -14.77
CA LYS A 27 3.61 -14.33 -15.04
C LYS A 27 3.06 -13.71 -13.77
N LEU A 28 3.41 -12.46 -13.54
CA LEU A 28 2.92 -11.61 -12.46
C LEU A 28 2.50 -10.25 -13.03
N GLY A 29 1.76 -9.47 -12.28
CA GLY A 29 1.41 -8.15 -12.77
C GLY A 29 0.68 -7.27 -11.76
N VAL A 30 0.33 -6.08 -12.22
CA VAL A 30 -0.58 -5.15 -11.54
C VAL A 30 -1.71 -4.79 -12.48
N MET A 31 -2.94 -4.79 -11.96
CA MET A 31 -4.13 -4.29 -12.66
C MET A 31 -4.71 -3.06 -11.97
N GLY A 32 -5.19 -2.13 -12.78
CA GLY A 32 -5.85 -0.89 -12.33
C GLY A 32 -6.32 -0.06 -13.53
N HIS A 33 -6.93 1.09 -13.27
CA HIS A 33 -7.36 2.00 -14.34
C HIS A 33 -7.38 3.46 -13.86
N PRO A 34 -6.62 4.38 -14.49
CA PRO A 34 -5.51 4.15 -15.43
C PRO A 34 -4.27 3.59 -14.73
N ILE A 35 -3.43 2.79 -15.43
CA ILE A 35 -2.29 2.08 -14.83
C ILE A 35 -0.92 2.53 -15.38
N LYS A 36 -0.89 3.38 -16.41
CA LYS A 36 0.34 3.74 -17.14
C LYS A 36 1.49 4.27 -16.27
N HIS A 37 1.18 4.85 -15.13
CA HIS A 37 2.15 5.51 -14.23
C HIS A 37 2.64 4.59 -13.11
N SER A 38 2.20 3.34 -13.07
CA SER A 38 2.64 2.38 -12.05
C SER A 38 4.10 1.99 -12.22
N LEU A 39 4.87 2.09 -11.16
CA LEU A 39 6.27 1.64 -11.11
C LEU A 39 6.43 0.20 -10.62
N SER A 40 5.34 -0.51 -10.33
CA SER A 40 5.39 -1.89 -9.84
C SER A 40 6.14 -2.82 -10.78
N ALA A 41 5.94 -2.69 -12.11
CA ALA A 41 6.63 -3.53 -13.09
C ALA A 41 8.15 -3.29 -13.09
N VAL A 42 8.59 -2.05 -12.97
CA VAL A 42 10.01 -1.70 -12.91
C VAL A 42 10.65 -2.29 -11.66
N MET A 43 10.01 -2.10 -10.52
CA MET A 43 10.47 -2.54 -9.20
C MET A 43 10.58 -4.08 -9.12
N HIS A 44 9.52 -4.81 -9.47
CA HIS A 44 9.50 -6.27 -9.37
C HIS A 44 10.44 -6.95 -10.38
N ASN A 45 10.48 -6.47 -11.62
CA ASN A 45 11.41 -7.03 -12.62
C ASN A 45 12.88 -6.78 -12.27
N ALA A 46 13.22 -5.72 -11.54
CA ALA A 46 14.57 -5.53 -11.01
C ALA A 46 14.94 -6.62 -10.01
N VAL A 47 14.02 -6.98 -9.10
CA VAL A 47 14.21 -8.09 -8.15
C VAL A 47 14.40 -9.42 -8.89
N PHE A 48 13.59 -9.70 -9.90
CA PHE A 48 13.70 -10.96 -10.64
C PHE A 48 15.03 -11.09 -11.37
N ARG A 49 15.52 -10.01 -11.99
CA ARG A 49 16.85 -9.99 -12.62
C ARG A 49 17.97 -10.21 -11.61
N GLU A 50 17.96 -9.50 -10.50
CA GLU A 50 18.97 -9.60 -9.44
C GLU A 50 19.06 -11.01 -8.86
N LEU A 51 17.92 -11.64 -8.61
CA LEU A 51 17.85 -12.98 -8.03
C LEU A 51 17.92 -14.10 -9.08
N GLY A 52 18.05 -13.78 -10.39
CA GLY A 52 18.07 -14.74 -11.47
C GLY A 52 16.81 -15.61 -11.56
N LEU A 53 15.65 -15.02 -11.26
CA LEU A 53 14.34 -15.68 -11.28
C LEU A 53 13.69 -15.51 -12.67
N ASP A 54 13.14 -16.59 -13.23
CA ASP A 54 12.43 -16.58 -14.50
C ASP A 54 10.97 -16.19 -14.32
N TYR A 55 10.74 -14.94 -13.86
CA TYR A 55 9.42 -14.33 -13.74
C TYR A 55 9.36 -13.03 -14.53
N THR A 56 8.15 -12.71 -14.99
CA THR A 56 7.86 -11.43 -15.65
C THR A 56 6.72 -10.71 -14.93
N TYR A 57 6.87 -9.41 -14.75
CA TYR A 57 5.83 -8.57 -14.16
C TYR A 57 5.38 -7.50 -15.16
N LYS A 58 4.07 -7.39 -15.42
CA LYS A 58 3.48 -6.44 -16.37
C LYS A 58 2.37 -5.61 -15.72
N SER A 59 2.08 -4.45 -16.34
CA SER A 59 0.95 -3.60 -15.98
C SER A 59 -0.21 -3.84 -16.93
N PHE A 60 -1.43 -3.97 -16.41
CA PHE A 60 -2.65 -4.24 -17.16
C PHE A 60 -3.68 -3.14 -16.88
N ASP A 61 -4.07 -2.44 -17.94
CA ASP A 61 -5.13 -1.42 -17.87
C ASP A 61 -6.48 -2.13 -18.01
N VAL A 62 -7.17 -2.30 -16.88
CA VAL A 62 -8.41 -3.07 -16.79
C VAL A 62 -9.51 -2.16 -16.24
N ILE A 63 -10.56 -1.93 -17.02
CA ILE A 63 -11.74 -1.23 -16.55
C ILE A 63 -12.63 -2.14 -15.70
N LYS A 64 -13.54 -1.55 -14.93
CA LYS A 64 -14.39 -2.29 -13.97
C LYS A 64 -15.18 -3.43 -14.62
N GLU A 65 -15.71 -3.19 -15.79
CA GLU A 65 -16.57 -4.11 -16.55
C GLU A 65 -15.83 -5.38 -17.01
N HIS A 66 -14.51 -5.34 -17.05
CA HIS A 66 -13.66 -6.46 -17.49
C HIS A 66 -12.93 -7.17 -16.35
N LEU A 67 -13.21 -6.84 -15.08
CA LEU A 67 -12.50 -7.42 -13.93
C LEU A 67 -12.66 -8.92 -13.82
N GLU A 68 -13.89 -9.42 -13.91
CA GLU A 68 -14.22 -10.84 -13.79
C GLU A 68 -13.50 -11.65 -14.86
N ASP A 69 -13.74 -11.31 -16.13
CA ASP A 69 -13.12 -11.98 -17.29
C ASP A 69 -11.58 -11.94 -17.23
N PHE A 70 -11.01 -10.84 -16.72
CA PHE A 70 -9.56 -10.71 -16.61
C PHE A 70 -8.99 -11.62 -15.53
N ILE A 71 -9.65 -11.70 -14.36
CA ILE A 71 -9.24 -12.56 -13.25
C ILE A 71 -9.32 -14.02 -13.67
N ASP A 72 -10.42 -14.45 -14.30
CA ASP A 72 -10.61 -15.84 -14.73
C ASP A 72 -9.54 -16.27 -15.75
N ARG A 73 -9.24 -15.43 -16.72
CA ARG A 73 -8.13 -15.70 -17.67
C ARG A 73 -6.76 -15.79 -16.99
N CYS A 74 -6.54 -15.03 -15.92
CA CYS A 74 -5.27 -15.07 -15.20
C CYS A 74 -5.09 -16.35 -14.36
N LYS A 75 -6.17 -17.04 -13.97
CA LYS A 75 -6.08 -18.30 -13.20
C LYS A 75 -5.24 -19.38 -13.86
N GLU A 76 -5.17 -19.40 -15.19
CA GLU A 76 -4.40 -20.42 -15.94
C GLU A 76 -2.90 -20.15 -15.94
N ASP A 77 -2.49 -18.91 -16.21
CA ASP A 77 -1.14 -18.52 -16.63
C ASP A 77 -0.37 -17.72 -15.59
N PHE A 78 -1.07 -17.05 -14.67
CA PHE A 78 -0.44 -16.15 -13.70
C PHE A 78 -0.18 -16.85 -12.38
N LEU A 79 0.93 -16.45 -11.73
CA LEU A 79 1.19 -16.78 -10.32
C LEU A 79 0.45 -15.80 -9.39
N GLY A 80 0.31 -14.53 -9.79
CA GLY A 80 -0.39 -13.54 -9.01
C GLY A 80 -0.48 -12.17 -9.64
N LEU A 81 -1.32 -11.33 -9.03
CA LEU A 81 -1.54 -9.95 -9.44
C LEU A 81 -1.57 -9.02 -8.23
N ASN A 82 -1.00 -7.82 -8.37
CA ASN A 82 -1.41 -6.70 -7.52
C ASN A 82 -2.66 -6.04 -8.10
N VAL A 83 -3.45 -5.45 -7.22
CA VAL A 83 -4.65 -4.68 -7.55
C VAL A 83 -4.49 -3.27 -7.04
N THR A 84 -4.69 -2.27 -7.91
CA THR A 84 -4.65 -0.87 -7.51
C THR A 84 -5.96 -0.14 -7.83
N ILE A 85 -5.97 1.16 -7.69
CA ILE A 85 -7.13 2.02 -7.94
C ILE A 85 -7.73 1.73 -9.32
N PRO A 86 -9.07 1.66 -9.43
CA PRO A 86 -10.09 1.80 -8.38
C PRO A 86 -10.60 0.46 -7.81
N HIS A 87 -9.93 -0.66 -8.04
CA HIS A 87 -10.48 -2.00 -8.00
C HIS A 87 -10.36 -2.74 -6.66
N LYS A 88 -9.60 -2.24 -5.67
CA LYS A 88 -9.25 -2.97 -4.44
C LYS A 88 -10.43 -3.51 -3.62
N VAL A 89 -11.58 -2.85 -3.66
CA VAL A 89 -12.82 -3.29 -2.99
C VAL A 89 -13.65 -4.15 -3.93
N GLU A 90 -13.85 -3.71 -5.17
CA GLU A 90 -14.71 -4.39 -6.13
C GLU A 90 -14.20 -5.79 -6.50
N VAL A 91 -12.88 -5.96 -6.60
CA VAL A 91 -12.22 -7.22 -6.98
C VAL A 91 -12.58 -8.39 -6.07
N MET A 92 -12.91 -8.12 -4.82
CA MET A 92 -13.28 -9.15 -3.83
C MET A 92 -14.46 -10.02 -4.26
N LYS A 93 -15.34 -9.49 -5.11
CA LYS A 93 -16.53 -10.20 -5.62
C LYS A 93 -16.19 -11.33 -6.60
N PHE A 94 -15.00 -11.28 -7.18
CA PHE A 94 -14.53 -12.17 -8.25
C PHE A 94 -13.42 -13.12 -7.78
N LEU A 95 -13.17 -13.17 -6.46
CA LEU A 95 -12.17 -14.06 -5.87
C LEU A 95 -12.84 -15.28 -5.24
N ASP A 96 -12.18 -16.43 -5.40
CA ASP A 96 -12.67 -17.70 -4.82
C ASP A 96 -12.45 -17.73 -3.31
N GLU A 97 -11.32 -17.17 -2.84
CA GLU A 97 -10.98 -17.08 -1.42
C GLU A 97 -10.41 -15.69 -1.08
N ILE A 98 -10.64 -15.27 0.14
CA ILE A 98 -10.01 -14.06 0.69
C ILE A 98 -9.40 -14.43 2.04
N ASN A 99 -8.13 -14.07 2.25
CA ASN A 99 -7.51 -14.32 3.54
C ASN A 99 -8.18 -13.50 4.65
N SER A 100 -8.11 -13.99 5.90
CA SER A 100 -8.83 -13.40 7.03
C SER A 100 -8.53 -11.91 7.25
N GLU A 101 -7.29 -11.49 7.06
CA GLU A 101 -6.87 -10.09 7.21
C GLU A 101 -7.48 -9.20 6.11
N ALA A 102 -7.41 -9.61 4.83
CA ALA A 102 -8.04 -8.88 3.73
C ALA A 102 -9.57 -8.86 3.84
N GLN A 103 -10.18 -9.94 4.35
CA GLN A 103 -11.61 -10.01 4.66
C GLN A 103 -11.99 -9.03 5.77
N LEU A 104 -11.17 -8.95 6.82
CA LEU A 104 -11.33 -7.98 7.90
C LEU A 104 -11.28 -6.54 7.36
N ILE A 105 -10.26 -6.23 6.57
CA ILE A 105 -10.06 -4.92 5.93
C ILE A 105 -11.20 -4.58 4.96
N GLY A 106 -11.72 -5.55 4.21
CA GLY A 106 -12.69 -5.35 3.14
C GLY A 106 -12.07 -4.70 1.88
N ALA A 107 -10.80 -5.02 1.61
CA ALA A 107 -10.08 -4.62 0.39
C ALA A 107 -8.94 -5.59 0.10
N VAL A 108 -8.69 -5.87 -1.19
CA VAL A 108 -7.61 -6.71 -1.70
C VAL A 108 -6.69 -5.88 -2.59
N ASN A 109 -5.37 -5.96 -2.37
CA ASN A 109 -4.36 -5.38 -3.26
C ASN A 109 -3.40 -6.41 -3.84
N THR A 110 -3.51 -7.68 -3.44
CA THR A 110 -2.65 -8.78 -3.90
C THR A 110 -3.48 -10.03 -4.07
N ILE A 111 -3.39 -10.67 -5.24
CA ILE A 111 -4.04 -11.94 -5.56
C ILE A 111 -2.95 -12.98 -5.81
N LYS A 112 -3.09 -14.18 -5.25
CA LYS A 112 -2.29 -15.36 -5.58
C LYS A 112 -3.18 -16.36 -6.30
N PHE A 113 -2.69 -16.89 -7.42
CA PHE A 113 -3.35 -17.96 -8.16
C PHE A 113 -2.67 -19.31 -7.86
N GLU A 114 -3.45 -20.26 -7.37
CA GLU A 114 -2.98 -21.60 -7.03
C GLU A 114 -4.09 -22.61 -7.31
N ASN A 115 -3.82 -23.68 -8.08
CA ASN A 115 -4.80 -24.72 -8.41
C ASN A 115 -6.14 -24.16 -8.96
N GLU A 116 -6.07 -23.20 -9.89
CA GLU A 116 -7.22 -22.51 -10.47
C GLU A 116 -8.03 -21.65 -9.48
N THR A 117 -7.55 -21.53 -8.26
CA THR A 117 -8.15 -20.68 -7.21
C THR A 117 -7.49 -19.32 -7.16
N ALA A 118 -8.28 -18.26 -7.14
CA ALA A 118 -7.84 -16.88 -6.93
C ALA A 118 -8.02 -16.50 -5.46
N LYS A 119 -6.92 -16.35 -4.72
CA LYS A 119 -6.94 -15.98 -3.30
C LYS A 119 -6.46 -14.55 -3.08
N GLY A 120 -7.28 -13.74 -2.40
CA GLY A 120 -7.03 -12.33 -2.12
C GLY A 120 -6.31 -12.07 -0.80
N PHE A 121 -5.41 -11.07 -0.82
CA PHE A 121 -4.64 -10.60 0.34
C PHE A 121 -4.58 -9.06 0.32
N ASN A 122 -4.17 -8.47 1.45
CA ASN A 122 -3.89 -7.05 1.53
C ASN A 122 -2.51 -6.80 2.15
N THR A 123 -1.65 -6.06 1.44
CA THR A 123 -0.30 -5.71 1.87
C THR A 123 -0.11 -4.21 2.10
N ASP A 124 -1.15 -3.38 1.88
CA ASP A 124 -1.03 -1.92 2.01
C ASP A 124 -0.83 -1.49 3.47
N GLY A 125 -1.62 -2.08 4.39
CA GLY A 125 -1.55 -1.73 5.81
C GLY A 125 -0.17 -2.01 6.40
N ILE A 126 0.35 -3.23 6.19
CA ILE A 126 1.69 -3.59 6.65
C ILE A 126 2.78 -2.78 5.96
N GLY A 127 2.58 -2.39 4.70
CA GLY A 127 3.49 -1.49 3.97
C GLY A 127 3.59 -0.11 4.64
N CYS A 128 2.45 0.45 5.06
CA CYS A 128 2.40 1.74 5.77
C CYS A 128 3.10 1.65 7.14
N VAL A 129 2.79 0.62 7.94
CA VAL A 129 3.42 0.39 9.25
C VAL A 129 4.94 0.30 9.13
N LYS A 130 5.44 -0.52 8.21
CA LYS A 130 6.89 -0.66 7.97
C LYS A 130 7.56 0.65 7.55
N ALA A 131 6.91 1.47 6.71
CA ALA A 131 7.43 2.77 6.29
C ALA A 131 7.53 3.76 7.46
N LEU A 132 6.55 3.78 8.36
CA LEU A 132 6.58 4.59 9.57
C LEU A 132 7.71 4.11 10.52
N GLN A 133 7.82 2.80 10.75
CA GLN A 133 8.86 2.20 11.59
C GLN A 133 10.28 2.48 11.07
N GLU A 134 10.53 2.35 9.77
CA GLU A 134 11.82 2.72 9.15
C GLU A 134 12.17 4.20 9.36
N SER A 135 11.14 5.05 9.42
CA SER A 135 11.30 6.47 9.70
C SER A 135 11.42 6.77 11.20
N ASN A 136 11.60 5.76 12.05
CA ASN A 136 11.62 5.88 13.52
C ASN A 136 10.38 6.60 14.05
N VAL A 137 9.20 6.20 13.58
CA VAL A 137 7.89 6.68 14.05
C VAL A 137 7.18 5.53 14.77
N SER A 138 6.92 5.72 16.07
CA SER A 138 6.10 4.79 16.86
C SER A 138 4.64 4.97 16.50
N ILE A 139 3.87 3.88 16.50
CA ILE A 139 2.43 3.85 16.14
C ILE A 139 1.57 3.64 17.38
N LYS A 140 2.00 2.75 18.28
CA LYS A 140 1.24 2.41 19.49
C LYS A 140 0.95 3.65 20.33
N ASP A 141 -0.28 3.78 20.76
CA ASP A 141 -0.81 4.90 21.58
C ASP A 141 -0.72 6.27 20.88
N LYS A 142 -0.50 6.31 19.55
CA LYS A 142 -0.49 7.54 18.77
C LYS A 142 -1.86 7.89 18.23
N LYS A 143 -2.17 9.19 18.24
CA LYS A 143 -3.36 9.74 17.59
C LYS A 143 -3.04 10.08 16.14
N ILE A 144 -3.81 9.52 15.21
CA ILE A 144 -3.51 9.59 13.78
C ILE A 144 -4.73 10.08 13.01
N LEU A 145 -4.59 11.18 12.28
CA LEU A 145 -5.60 11.64 11.32
C LEU A 145 -5.29 11.12 9.92
N ILE A 146 -6.24 10.41 9.31
CA ILE A 146 -6.15 9.90 7.95
C ILE A 146 -7.07 10.72 7.05
N LEU A 147 -6.52 11.32 6.01
CA LEU A 147 -7.27 11.99 4.96
C LEU A 147 -7.54 11.01 3.81
N GLY A 148 -8.81 10.68 3.59
CA GLY A 148 -9.28 9.70 2.62
C GLY A 148 -9.93 8.48 3.27
N ALA A 149 -10.77 7.76 2.49
CA ALA A 149 -11.46 6.53 2.90
C ALA A 149 -11.58 5.52 1.76
N GLY A 150 -10.63 5.53 0.81
CA GLY A 150 -10.53 4.56 -0.28
C GLY A 150 -9.86 3.26 0.17
N GLY A 151 -9.63 2.33 -0.77
CA GLY A 151 -9.07 1.01 -0.45
C GLY A 151 -7.73 1.02 0.30
N ALA A 152 -6.82 1.97 -0.02
CA ALA A 152 -5.56 2.11 0.73
C ALA A 152 -5.80 2.70 2.13
N ALA A 153 -6.60 3.77 2.25
CA ALA A 153 -6.96 4.35 3.53
C ALA A 153 -7.62 3.31 4.46
N ARG A 154 -8.46 2.45 3.88
CA ARG A 154 -9.11 1.35 4.57
C ARG A 154 -8.10 0.38 5.18
N ALA A 155 -7.16 -0.11 4.39
CA ALA A 155 -6.11 -1.01 4.84
C ALA A 155 -5.20 -0.37 5.91
N ILE A 156 -4.83 0.88 5.70
CA ILE A 156 -4.02 1.67 6.64
C ILE A 156 -4.76 1.84 7.97
N SER A 157 -6.03 2.24 7.94
CA SER A 157 -6.83 2.45 9.17
C SER A 157 -6.96 1.17 9.99
N PHE A 158 -7.33 0.05 9.36
CA PHE A 158 -7.43 -1.24 10.04
C PHE A 158 -6.10 -1.64 10.68
N GLN A 159 -5.00 -1.54 9.92
CA GLN A 159 -3.69 -1.93 10.43
C GLN A 159 -3.22 -1.04 11.58
N LEU A 160 -3.39 0.28 11.48
CA LEU A 160 -2.99 1.20 12.55
C LEU A 160 -3.80 1.00 13.83
N VAL A 161 -5.10 0.70 13.71
CA VAL A 161 -5.94 0.35 14.88
C VAL A 161 -5.46 -0.96 15.52
N LEU A 162 -5.08 -1.97 14.72
CA LEU A 162 -4.50 -3.23 15.22
C LEU A 162 -3.15 -3.01 15.90
N GLU A 163 -2.34 -2.04 15.44
CA GLU A 163 -1.08 -1.62 16.08
C GLU A 163 -1.28 -0.77 17.34
N GLY A 164 -2.54 -0.51 17.73
CA GLY A 164 -2.89 0.23 18.96
C GLY A 164 -2.91 1.74 18.81
N ALA A 165 -3.05 2.27 17.60
CA ALA A 165 -3.26 3.70 17.38
C ALA A 165 -4.72 4.11 17.64
N ASP A 166 -4.92 5.39 18.02
CA ASP A 166 -6.20 6.07 18.02
C ASP A 166 -6.38 6.80 16.69
N VAL A 167 -7.31 6.32 15.85
CA VAL A 167 -7.46 6.76 14.46
C VAL A 167 -8.68 7.66 14.32
N SER A 168 -8.49 8.79 13.64
CA SER A 168 -9.57 9.62 13.10
C SER A 168 -9.49 9.67 11.57
N ILE A 169 -10.64 9.78 10.90
CA ILE A 169 -10.74 9.76 9.44
C ILE A 169 -11.50 10.99 8.96
N SER A 170 -10.99 11.63 7.92
CA SER A 170 -11.70 12.70 7.22
C SER A 170 -11.76 12.42 5.72
N ASN A 171 -12.93 12.60 5.12
CA ASN A 171 -13.12 12.45 3.68
C ASN A 171 -14.04 13.55 3.14
N ARG A 172 -13.88 13.89 1.85
CA ARG A 172 -14.67 14.92 1.18
C ARG A 172 -16.17 14.71 1.39
N LYS A 173 -16.93 15.79 1.55
CA LYS A 173 -18.37 15.76 1.84
C LYS A 173 -19.15 14.81 0.93
N GLN A 174 -18.86 14.82 -0.38
CA GLN A 174 -19.53 13.96 -1.37
C GLN A 174 -19.24 12.46 -1.19
N ARG A 175 -18.19 12.12 -0.45
CA ARG A 175 -17.77 10.74 -0.16
C ARG A 175 -17.64 10.47 1.34
N ARG A 176 -18.30 11.26 2.17
CA ARG A 176 -18.31 11.09 3.65
C ARG A 176 -18.80 9.70 4.04
N TYR A 177 -19.79 9.18 3.33
CA TYR A 177 -20.32 7.83 3.56
C TYR A 177 -19.25 6.74 3.57
N MET A 178 -18.16 6.89 2.79
CA MET A 178 -17.04 5.91 2.80
C MET A 178 -16.28 5.94 4.13
N ALA A 179 -16.14 7.09 4.77
CA ALA A 179 -15.52 7.19 6.09
C ALA A 179 -16.46 6.63 7.17
N GLU A 180 -17.77 6.85 7.04
CA GLU A 180 -18.80 6.30 7.93
C GLU A 180 -18.85 4.78 7.84
N ASP A 181 -18.83 4.21 6.63
CA ASP A 181 -18.75 2.76 6.41
C ASP A 181 -17.46 2.17 7.00
N LEU A 182 -16.32 2.83 6.79
CA LEU A 182 -15.05 2.38 7.34
C LEU A 182 -15.01 2.42 8.87
N SER A 183 -15.51 3.50 9.49
CA SER A 183 -15.62 3.62 10.95
C SER A 183 -16.54 2.54 11.53
N ARG A 184 -17.71 2.31 10.91
CA ARG A 184 -18.64 1.25 11.30
C ARG A 184 -18.00 -0.14 11.20
N ASP A 185 -17.33 -0.44 10.10
CA ASP A 185 -16.68 -1.74 9.91
C ASP A 185 -15.57 -1.99 10.94
N ILE A 186 -14.78 -0.96 11.30
CA ILE A 186 -13.77 -1.07 12.35
C ILE A 186 -14.42 -1.32 13.70
N LYS A 187 -15.50 -0.60 14.01
CA LYS A 187 -16.26 -0.80 15.26
C LYS A 187 -16.82 -2.23 15.35
N GLU A 188 -17.48 -2.70 14.30
CA GLU A 188 -18.10 -4.02 14.27
C GLU A 188 -17.08 -5.18 14.34
N LYS A 189 -15.93 -5.02 13.69
CA LYS A 189 -14.95 -6.11 13.53
C LYS A 189 -13.84 -6.10 14.58
N LEU A 190 -13.49 -4.95 15.13
CA LEU A 190 -12.37 -4.79 16.08
C LEU A 190 -12.81 -4.27 17.45
N ASP A 191 -14.09 -3.91 17.61
CA ASP A 191 -14.63 -3.21 18.80
C ASP A 191 -13.83 -1.94 19.18
N ARG A 192 -13.41 -1.19 18.15
CA ARG A 192 -12.68 0.06 18.30
C ARG A 192 -13.44 1.21 17.65
N ASP A 193 -13.51 2.33 18.36
CA ASP A 193 -14.15 3.54 17.83
C ASP A 193 -13.15 4.31 16.96
N VAL A 194 -13.61 4.76 15.79
CA VAL A 194 -12.85 5.62 14.88
C VAL A 194 -13.66 6.91 14.68
N LYS A 195 -13.07 8.03 15.07
CA LYS A 195 -13.70 9.34 14.95
C LYS A 195 -13.77 9.79 13.50
N ILE A 196 -14.93 10.30 13.08
CA ILE A 196 -15.11 10.92 11.77
C ILE A 196 -15.01 12.44 11.93
N VAL A 197 -14.06 13.03 11.21
CA VAL A 197 -13.83 14.48 11.19
C VAL A 197 -14.41 15.06 9.91
N ASP A 198 -15.22 16.10 10.01
CA ASP A 198 -15.75 16.81 8.85
C ASP A 198 -14.62 17.39 8.00
N PHE A 199 -14.72 17.22 6.68
CA PHE A 199 -13.73 17.76 5.75
C PHE A 199 -13.97 19.27 5.54
N SER A 200 -13.64 20.03 6.57
CA SER A 200 -13.58 21.49 6.54
C SER A 200 -12.29 21.96 7.21
N ILE A 201 -11.75 23.08 6.76
CA ILE A 201 -10.47 23.59 7.26
C ILE A 201 -10.48 23.72 8.79
N ASN A 202 -11.53 24.33 9.36
CA ASN A 202 -11.64 24.54 10.80
C ASN A 202 -11.68 23.21 11.59
N LYS A 203 -12.43 22.20 11.10
CA LYS A 203 -12.54 20.92 11.81
C LYS A 203 -11.27 20.09 11.70
N ILE A 204 -10.60 20.14 10.54
CA ILE A 204 -9.29 19.50 10.36
C ILE A 204 -8.24 20.19 11.24
N GLU A 205 -8.23 21.53 11.32
CA GLU A 205 -7.32 22.27 12.19
C GLU A 205 -7.53 21.95 13.67
N GLU A 206 -8.79 21.90 14.13
CA GLU A 206 -9.14 21.47 15.50
C GLU A 206 -8.58 20.07 15.81
N GLU A 207 -8.70 19.12 14.87
CA GLU A 207 -8.22 17.77 15.02
C GLU A 207 -6.69 17.71 15.01
N LEU A 208 -6.04 18.45 14.10
CA LEU A 208 -4.57 18.49 13.97
C LEU A 208 -3.85 18.98 15.24
N ARG A 209 -4.52 19.76 16.10
CA ARG A 209 -3.98 20.18 17.40
C ARG A 209 -3.88 19.05 18.43
N GLN A 210 -4.48 17.89 18.14
CA GLN A 210 -4.59 16.75 19.07
C GLN A 210 -3.93 15.48 18.55
N VAL A 211 -3.50 15.45 17.27
CA VAL A 211 -2.91 14.25 16.67
C VAL A 211 -1.38 14.33 16.59
N ASP A 212 -0.75 13.17 16.63
CA ASP A 212 0.70 13.01 16.47
C ASP A 212 1.09 12.87 15.00
N ILE A 213 0.22 12.26 14.17
CA ILE A 213 0.52 11.89 12.79
C ILE A 213 -0.65 12.27 11.88
N LEU A 214 -0.34 12.90 10.77
CA LEU A 214 -1.23 13.14 9.64
C LEU A 214 -0.84 12.24 8.48
N ILE A 215 -1.80 11.47 7.91
CA ILE A 215 -1.56 10.64 6.74
C ILE A 215 -2.46 11.09 5.59
N ASN A 216 -1.87 11.56 4.49
CA ASN A 216 -2.60 11.68 3.22
C ASN A 216 -2.72 10.31 2.56
N ALA A 217 -3.92 9.74 2.55
CA ALA A 217 -4.25 8.49 1.87
C ALA A 217 -5.17 8.72 0.64
N THR A 218 -5.08 9.91 0.03
CA THR A 218 -5.76 10.29 -1.20
C THR A 218 -4.77 10.39 -2.37
N PRO A 219 -5.24 10.44 -3.63
CA PRO A 219 -4.37 10.71 -4.77
C PRO A 219 -4.05 12.19 -4.99
N VAL A 220 -4.43 13.10 -4.08
CA VAL A 220 -4.14 14.54 -4.22
C VAL A 220 -2.63 14.77 -4.12
N GLY A 221 -2.07 15.50 -5.08
CA GLY A 221 -0.62 15.72 -5.18
C GLY A 221 0.13 14.65 -5.99
N MET A 222 -0.55 13.60 -6.47
CA MET A 222 0.01 12.59 -7.34
C MET A 222 0.13 13.09 -8.79
N PHE A 223 1.16 12.65 -9.50
CA PHE A 223 1.30 12.91 -10.94
C PHE A 223 0.03 12.49 -11.72
N PRO A 224 -0.47 13.29 -12.67
CA PRO A 224 0.14 14.53 -13.19
C PRO A 224 -0.16 15.80 -12.37
N ASN A 225 -1.03 15.76 -11.37
CA ASN A 225 -1.53 16.93 -10.62
C ASN A 225 -0.62 17.26 -9.42
N ILE A 226 0.69 17.32 -9.63
CA ILE A 226 1.73 17.45 -8.57
C ILE A 226 1.65 18.75 -7.76
N ASN A 227 0.95 19.76 -8.26
CA ASN A 227 0.78 21.05 -7.59
C ASN A 227 -0.44 21.11 -6.67
N GLU A 228 -1.28 20.07 -6.66
CA GLU A 228 -2.42 19.99 -5.75
C GLU A 228 -1.96 19.69 -4.33
N ILE A 229 -2.71 20.20 -3.35
CA ILE A 229 -2.51 19.94 -1.93
C ILE A 229 -3.87 19.68 -1.28
N ILE A 230 -3.92 18.68 -0.40
CA ILE A 230 -5.17 18.22 0.20
C ILE A 230 -5.72 19.20 1.26
N ILE A 231 -4.83 19.82 2.04
CA ILE A 231 -5.11 20.85 3.05
C ILE A 231 -4.00 21.90 3.05
N PRO A 232 -4.26 23.14 3.45
CA PRO A 232 -3.21 24.14 3.66
C PRO A 232 -2.25 23.69 4.75
N VAL A 233 -0.94 23.83 4.52
CA VAL A 233 0.08 23.42 5.50
C VAL A 233 0.11 24.35 6.73
N ASP A 234 -0.36 25.59 6.58
CA ASP A 234 -0.40 26.56 7.66
C ASP A 234 -1.21 26.08 8.89
N ILE A 235 -2.19 25.20 8.69
CA ILE A 235 -2.97 24.63 9.78
C ILE A 235 -2.31 23.43 10.47
N ILE A 236 -1.21 22.88 9.95
CA ILE A 236 -0.52 21.72 10.50
C ILE A 236 0.46 22.17 11.58
N PRO A 237 0.35 21.75 12.85
CA PRO A 237 1.34 22.03 13.88
C PRO A 237 2.72 21.45 13.53
N ARG A 238 3.81 22.09 13.98
CA ARG A 238 5.19 21.69 13.64
C ARG A 238 5.61 20.33 14.22
N ASP A 239 5.01 19.93 15.30
CA ASP A 239 5.24 18.66 16.00
C ASP A 239 4.48 17.48 15.39
N VAL A 240 3.52 17.73 14.50
CA VAL A 240 2.82 16.67 13.73
C VAL A 240 3.75 16.07 12.68
N ILE A 241 3.82 14.75 12.67
CA ILE A 241 4.49 13.99 11.61
C ILE A 241 3.56 13.90 10.40
N VAL A 242 4.03 14.27 9.21
CA VAL A 242 3.21 14.24 7.99
C VAL A 242 3.68 13.11 7.08
N MET A 243 2.80 12.14 6.84
CA MET A 243 3.01 11.07 5.86
C MET A 243 2.13 11.29 4.64
N ASP A 244 2.68 11.07 3.46
CA ASP A 244 1.93 11.01 2.21
C ASP A 244 2.17 9.65 1.55
N ILE A 245 1.09 8.90 1.24
CA ILE A 245 1.23 7.60 0.56
C ILE A 245 1.49 7.74 -0.94
N VAL A 246 1.36 8.93 -1.49
CA VAL A 246 1.78 9.24 -2.85
C VAL A 246 3.30 9.08 -2.96
N TYR A 247 3.76 8.28 -3.92
CA TYR A 247 5.18 8.04 -4.18
C TYR A 247 5.68 8.71 -5.47
N ASN A 248 4.79 9.20 -6.31
CA ASN A 248 5.13 9.94 -7.53
C ASN A 248 4.35 11.27 -7.58
N PRO A 249 5.01 12.41 -7.33
CA PRO A 249 6.44 12.60 -7.08
C PRO A 249 6.90 12.05 -5.72
N VAL A 250 8.23 11.87 -5.54
CA VAL A 250 8.83 11.41 -4.26
C VAL A 250 8.54 12.40 -3.12
N GLU A 251 8.61 13.69 -3.40
CA GLU A 251 8.27 14.78 -2.48
C GLU A 251 7.07 15.54 -3.03
N THR A 252 5.87 15.22 -2.51
CA THR A 252 4.64 15.95 -2.87
C THR A 252 4.68 17.39 -2.36
N ARG A 253 3.81 18.25 -2.88
CA ARG A 253 3.68 19.62 -2.38
C ARG A 253 3.39 19.65 -0.87
N LEU A 254 2.53 18.73 -0.38
CA LEU A 254 2.24 18.58 1.04
C LEU A 254 3.51 18.33 1.86
N LEU A 255 4.33 17.35 1.46
CA LEU A 255 5.55 17.00 2.18
C LEU A 255 6.60 18.11 2.13
N ARG A 256 6.78 18.74 0.96
CA ARG A 256 7.74 19.83 0.79
C ARG A 256 7.41 21.02 1.69
N GLU A 257 6.14 21.47 1.69
CA GLU A 257 5.72 22.61 2.49
C GLU A 257 5.71 22.28 4.00
N ALA A 258 5.30 21.05 4.40
CA ALA A 258 5.37 20.60 5.78
C ALA A 258 6.82 20.55 6.31
N LYS A 259 7.75 20.04 5.50
CA LYS A 259 9.19 20.02 5.81
C LYS A 259 9.76 21.43 5.97
N MET A 260 9.40 22.37 5.09
CA MET A 260 9.79 23.79 5.21
C MET A 260 9.25 24.42 6.50
N LYS A 261 8.08 24.01 6.97
CA LYS A 261 7.49 24.45 8.24
C LYS A 261 8.18 23.83 9.45
N GLY A 262 9.00 22.79 9.26
CA GLY A 262 9.73 22.09 10.33
C GLY A 262 9.08 20.78 10.81
N CYS A 263 8.05 20.29 10.13
CA CYS A 263 7.47 18.98 10.44
C CYS A 263 8.42 17.84 10.03
N LYS A 264 8.39 16.73 10.77
CA LYS A 264 8.95 15.46 10.30
C LYS A 264 8.05 14.92 9.18
N VAL A 265 8.66 14.47 8.06
CA VAL A 265 7.91 13.99 6.90
C VAL A 265 8.28 12.56 6.55
N VAL A 266 7.30 11.78 6.04
CA VAL A 266 7.46 10.40 5.56
C VAL A 266 6.84 10.31 4.16
N ASN A 267 7.63 9.97 3.14
CA ASN A 267 7.14 9.83 1.77
C ASN A 267 6.56 8.43 1.48
N GLY A 268 5.82 8.33 0.38
CA GLY A 268 5.12 7.11 -0.01
C GLY A 268 6.01 5.99 -0.56
N VAL A 269 7.29 6.26 -0.87
CA VAL A 269 8.19 5.26 -1.46
C VAL A 269 8.40 4.08 -0.51
N GLY A 270 8.57 4.34 0.80
CA GLY A 270 8.69 3.28 1.80
C GLY A 270 7.49 2.34 1.79
N MET A 271 6.28 2.88 1.87
CA MET A 271 5.06 2.07 1.80
C MET A 271 4.95 1.29 0.48
N PHE A 272 5.24 1.93 -0.65
CA PHE A 272 5.20 1.30 -1.97
C PHE A 272 6.17 0.11 -2.09
N VAL A 273 7.37 0.22 -1.55
CA VAL A 273 8.38 -0.84 -1.53
C VAL A 273 7.96 -1.97 -0.60
N HIS A 274 7.55 -1.67 0.63
CA HIS A 274 7.22 -2.71 1.61
C HIS A 274 5.97 -3.51 1.24
N GLN A 275 4.93 -2.88 0.66
CA GLN A 275 3.76 -3.62 0.19
C GLN A 275 4.12 -4.55 -0.98
N GLY A 276 5.01 -4.11 -1.88
CA GLY A 276 5.51 -4.95 -2.97
C GLY A 276 6.39 -6.10 -2.49
N ALA A 277 7.23 -5.87 -1.50
CA ALA A 277 8.04 -6.91 -0.86
C ALA A 277 7.19 -7.97 -0.17
N GLU A 278 6.11 -7.57 0.47
CA GLU A 278 5.15 -8.49 1.09
C GLU A 278 4.38 -9.29 0.03
N SER A 279 4.04 -8.69 -1.11
CA SER A 279 3.47 -9.41 -2.25
C SER A 279 4.42 -10.50 -2.77
N LEU A 280 5.73 -10.21 -2.88
CA LEU A 280 6.73 -11.21 -3.26
C LEU A 280 6.84 -12.35 -2.23
N ARG A 281 6.70 -12.05 -0.93
CA ARG A 281 6.64 -13.07 0.12
C ARG A 281 5.42 -13.99 -0.05
N ILE A 282 4.25 -13.43 -0.37
CA ILE A 282 3.00 -14.18 -0.59
C ILE A 282 3.12 -15.09 -1.82
N TRP A 283 3.64 -14.58 -2.94
CA TRP A 283 3.72 -15.31 -4.19
C TRP A 283 4.84 -16.36 -4.21
N LEU A 284 6.02 -15.98 -3.74
CA LEU A 284 7.25 -16.75 -3.94
C LEU A 284 7.87 -17.27 -2.64
N GLY A 285 7.40 -16.84 -1.48
CA GLY A 285 8.01 -17.17 -0.18
C GLY A 285 9.40 -16.57 0.04
N ILE A 286 9.80 -15.56 -0.75
CA ILE A 286 11.14 -14.96 -0.69
C ILE A 286 11.17 -13.71 0.19
N LYS A 287 12.34 -13.46 0.79
CA LYS A 287 12.65 -12.16 1.40
C LYS A 287 13.15 -11.22 0.30
N ALA A 288 12.37 -10.20 0.00
CA ALA A 288 12.71 -9.25 -1.05
C ALA A 288 13.89 -8.34 -0.66
N PRO A 289 14.76 -7.97 -1.62
CA PRO A 289 15.86 -7.02 -1.42
C PRO A 289 15.31 -5.58 -1.39
N ILE A 290 14.91 -5.10 -0.21
CA ILE A 290 14.23 -3.81 0.00
C ILE A 290 15.01 -2.64 -0.59
N GLU A 291 16.33 -2.58 -0.38
CA GLU A 291 17.16 -1.47 -0.85
C GLU A 291 17.22 -1.42 -2.38
N LEU A 292 17.37 -2.57 -3.05
CA LEU A 292 17.31 -2.64 -4.52
C LEU A 292 15.96 -2.14 -5.05
N MET A 293 14.84 -2.56 -4.40
CA MET A 293 13.50 -2.12 -4.79
C MET A 293 13.37 -0.59 -4.64
N ARG A 294 13.87 -0.04 -3.55
CA ARG A 294 13.86 1.40 -3.25
C ARG A 294 14.68 2.20 -4.26
N GLU A 295 15.93 1.81 -4.47
CA GLU A 295 16.83 2.45 -5.41
C GLU A 295 16.27 2.44 -6.82
N THR A 296 15.74 1.30 -7.27
CA THR A 296 15.09 1.15 -8.59
C THR A 296 13.92 2.13 -8.77
N VAL A 297 13.08 2.29 -7.75
CA VAL A 297 11.95 3.23 -7.79
C VAL A 297 12.45 4.68 -7.81
N LEU A 298 13.40 5.03 -6.95
CA LEU A 298 13.94 6.38 -6.86
C LEU A 298 14.69 6.80 -8.14
N GLU A 299 15.42 5.88 -8.78
CA GLU A 299 16.06 6.15 -10.07
C GLU A 299 15.05 6.46 -11.18
N LYS A 300 13.92 5.77 -11.16
CA LYS A 300 12.86 5.97 -12.17
C LYS A 300 12.06 7.26 -11.95
N LEU A 301 12.10 7.82 -10.74
CA LEU A 301 11.41 9.07 -10.37
C LEU A 301 12.30 10.33 -10.48
N LYS A 302 13.57 10.19 -10.80
CA LYS A 302 14.47 11.31 -11.15
C LYS A 302 14.16 11.83 -12.56
#